data_80046393d90e40bece8a09f78ce6b66e
#
_entry.id   80046393d90e40bece8a09f78ce6b66e
#
_cell.length_a   1.000
_cell.length_b   1.000
_cell.length_c   1.000
_cell.angle_alpha   90.00
_cell.angle_beta   90.00
_cell.angle_gamma   90.00
#
_symmetry.space_group_name_H-M   'P 1'
#
loop_
_entity.id
_entity.type
_entity.pdbx_description
1 polymer ?
#
loop_
_entity_poly.entity_id
_entity_poly.type
_entity_poly.pdbx_seq_one_letter_code
_entity_poly.pdbx_strand_id
1 'polypeptide(L)'
;PVYGNDHLSIGYMLQQDYLFPWKTIEQNIMLGLNILKKDQEHAQDITTKLLNAVGLTNIEKKFPRELSGGMRQRVALARTLAVDPKILLLDEPFSALDYQSKLKLEDLVSQMLKEFGKTAILVTHDIGEAIAMSDRILLFSPRPGKLYKTFEVPEELKQLTPFEARTHSSYSTLFQTIWKELESLE
;
A
#
# COMPACT_ATOMS: atom_id res chain seq x y z
N PRO A 1 0.71 23.05 -11.48
CA PRO A 1 1.81 22.31 -12.08
C PRO A 1 3.11 22.73 -11.41
N VAL A 2 3.68 21.84 -10.59
CA VAL A 2 5.02 22.04 -10.04
C VAL A 2 5.99 21.47 -11.06
N TYR A 3 6.54 22.30 -11.90
CA TYR A 3 7.64 21.97 -12.79
C TYR A 3 8.95 22.25 -12.05
N GLY A 4 9.45 21.24 -11.35
CA GLY A 4 10.83 21.16 -10.88
C GLY A 4 11.49 19.95 -11.53
N ASN A 5 12.74 20.05 -11.93
CA ASN A 5 13.51 18.99 -12.61
C ASN A 5 13.80 17.75 -11.74
N ASP A 6 13.28 17.67 -10.52
CA ASP A 6 13.22 16.45 -9.73
C ASP A 6 11.82 15.85 -9.91
N HIS A 7 11.71 14.87 -10.80
CA HIS A 7 10.49 14.10 -11.00
C HIS A 7 10.14 13.39 -9.70
N LEU A 8 9.27 14.02 -8.88
CA LEU A 8 8.53 13.33 -7.83
C LEU A 8 7.59 12.35 -8.54
N SER A 9 8.06 11.12 -8.73
CA SER A 9 7.22 10.07 -9.26
C SER A 9 6.29 9.58 -8.16
N ILE A 10 4.98 9.63 -8.44
CA ILE A 10 3.93 9.15 -7.54
C ILE A 10 3.41 7.84 -8.09
N GLY A 11 3.47 6.79 -7.27
CA GLY A 11 2.77 5.53 -7.53
C GLY A 11 1.38 5.57 -6.91
N TYR A 12 0.37 5.11 -7.61
CA TYR A 12 -0.99 5.08 -7.13
C TYR A 12 -1.55 3.66 -7.13
N MET A 13 -1.93 3.16 -5.96
CA MET A 13 -2.60 1.89 -5.77
C MET A 13 -4.06 2.15 -5.38
N LEU A 14 -4.95 1.76 -6.26
CA LEU A 14 -6.40 1.91 -6.10
C LEU A 14 -6.98 0.77 -5.26
N GLN A 15 -8.18 0.97 -4.74
CA GLN A 15 -8.96 -0.01 -3.98
C GLN A 15 -9.08 -1.36 -4.72
N GLN A 16 -9.32 -1.33 -6.03
CA GLN A 16 -9.30 -2.52 -6.89
C GLN A 16 -7.94 -2.67 -7.57
N ASP A 17 -7.59 -3.91 -7.91
CA ASP A 17 -6.29 -4.23 -8.52
C ASP A 17 -6.09 -3.63 -9.92
N TYR A 18 -7.16 -3.43 -10.68
CA TYR A 18 -7.17 -2.92 -12.06
C TYR A 18 -6.07 -3.53 -12.94
N LEU A 19 -5.81 -4.83 -12.76
CA LEU A 19 -4.94 -5.55 -13.67
C LEU A 19 -5.61 -5.73 -15.03
N PHE A 20 -4.84 -5.60 -16.09
CA PHE A 20 -5.35 -5.83 -17.44
C PHE A 20 -5.62 -7.33 -17.64
N PRO A 21 -6.88 -7.77 -17.78
CA PRO A 21 -7.22 -9.19 -17.79
C PRO A 21 -6.67 -9.95 -19.00
N TRP A 22 -6.35 -9.26 -20.09
CA TRP A 22 -5.76 -9.81 -21.31
C TRP A 22 -4.22 -9.82 -21.32
N LYS A 23 -3.59 -9.31 -20.28
CA LYS A 23 -2.13 -9.31 -20.12
C LYS A 23 -1.73 -10.34 -19.06
N THR A 24 -0.56 -10.94 -19.25
CA THR A 24 0.04 -11.78 -18.20
C THR A 24 0.44 -10.93 -17.00
N ILE A 25 0.77 -11.58 -15.88
CA ILE A 25 1.23 -10.90 -14.67
C ILE A 25 2.51 -10.10 -14.93
N GLU A 26 3.49 -10.71 -15.60
CA GLU A 26 4.71 -10.02 -16.05
C GLU A 26 4.39 -8.78 -16.87
N GLN A 27 3.53 -8.91 -17.89
CA GLN A 27 3.14 -7.79 -18.74
C GLN A 27 2.40 -6.68 -18.00
N ASN A 28 1.63 -7.03 -16.94
CA ASN A 28 0.98 -6.05 -16.08
C ASN A 28 2.01 -5.23 -15.30
N ILE A 29 3.01 -5.89 -14.71
CA ILE A 29 4.05 -5.22 -13.91
C ILE A 29 4.97 -4.38 -14.80
N MET A 30 5.38 -4.92 -15.95
CA MET A 30 6.26 -4.24 -16.90
C MET A 30 5.63 -3.02 -17.58
N LEU A 31 4.32 -2.82 -17.48
CA LEU A 31 3.62 -1.77 -18.24
C LEU A 31 4.23 -0.37 -18.03
N GLY A 32 4.44 0.02 -16.77
CA GLY A 32 5.03 1.31 -16.44
C GLY A 32 6.48 1.42 -16.90
N LEU A 33 7.26 0.35 -16.78
CA LEU A 33 8.64 0.29 -17.25
C LEU A 33 8.74 0.47 -18.77
N ASN A 34 7.83 -0.16 -19.52
CA ASN A 34 7.76 -0.01 -20.97
C ASN A 34 7.41 1.43 -21.38
N ILE A 35 6.50 2.09 -20.66
CA ILE A 35 6.16 3.51 -20.89
C ILE A 35 7.38 4.40 -20.64
N LEU A 36 8.17 4.08 -19.61
CA LEU A 36 9.41 4.78 -19.28
C LEU A 36 10.58 4.38 -20.20
N LYS A 37 10.34 3.54 -21.21
CA LYS A 37 11.34 3.06 -22.20
C LYS A 37 12.56 2.40 -21.56
N LYS A 38 12.38 1.68 -20.43
CA LYS A 38 13.41 0.81 -19.88
C LYS A 38 13.67 -0.35 -20.85
N ASP A 39 14.93 -0.80 -20.95
CA ASP A 39 15.23 -1.98 -21.75
C ASP A 39 14.52 -3.22 -21.18
N GLN A 40 14.29 -4.21 -22.05
CA GLN A 40 13.45 -5.36 -21.72
C GLN A 40 14.09 -6.28 -20.69
N GLU A 41 15.40 -6.47 -20.72
CA GLU A 41 16.13 -7.31 -19.77
C GLU A 41 16.05 -6.71 -18.36
N HIS A 42 16.33 -5.42 -18.24
CA HIS A 42 16.20 -4.70 -16.96
C HIS A 42 14.78 -4.72 -16.42
N ALA A 43 13.76 -4.59 -17.30
CA ALA A 43 12.35 -4.65 -16.88
C ALA A 43 11.96 -6.06 -16.39
N GLN A 44 12.49 -7.12 -16.98
CA GLN A 44 12.28 -8.50 -16.51
C GLN A 44 12.92 -8.75 -15.14
N ASP A 45 14.15 -8.27 -14.94
CA ASP A 45 14.85 -8.39 -13.66
C ASP A 45 14.10 -7.69 -12.52
N ILE A 46 13.62 -6.45 -12.76
CA ILE A 46 12.80 -5.72 -11.80
C ILE A 46 11.52 -6.50 -11.49
N THR A 47 10.84 -7.00 -12.52
CA THR A 47 9.59 -7.76 -12.37
C THR A 47 9.80 -9.01 -11.53
N THR A 48 10.84 -9.78 -11.80
CA THR A 48 11.17 -11.00 -11.05
C THR A 48 11.49 -10.68 -9.60
N LYS A 49 12.31 -9.66 -9.34
CA LYS A 49 12.62 -9.19 -7.98
C LYS A 49 11.37 -8.80 -7.20
N LEU A 50 10.48 -8.01 -7.81
CA LEU A 50 9.26 -7.56 -7.16
C LEU A 50 8.27 -8.70 -6.92
N LEU A 51 8.11 -9.64 -7.86
CA LEU A 51 7.28 -10.82 -7.65
C LEU A 51 7.79 -11.67 -6.48
N ASN A 52 9.09 -11.87 -6.39
CA ASN A 52 9.71 -12.56 -5.26
C ASN A 52 9.48 -11.81 -3.93
N ALA A 53 9.66 -10.49 -3.92
CA ALA A 53 9.45 -9.65 -2.75
C ALA A 53 8.00 -9.69 -2.24
N VAL A 54 7.00 -9.77 -3.15
CA VAL A 54 5.60 -9.93 -2.75
C VAL A 54 5.20 -11.41 -2.49
N GLY A 55 6.16 -12.33 -2.49
CA GLY A 55 5.94 -13.75 -2.23
C GLY A 55 5.14 -14.48 -3.31
N LEU A 56 5.31 -14.08 -4.57
CA LEU A 56 4.63 -14.65 -5.73
C LEU A 56 5.65 -15.14 -6.75
N THR A 57 5.97 -16.43 -6.72
CA THR A 57 6.92 -17.05 -7.64
C THR A 57 6.21 -17.90 -8.69
N ASN A 58 6.81 -18.03 -9.87
CA ASN A 58 6.33 -18.88 -10.97
C ASN A 58 4.91 -18.52 -11.48
N ILE A 59 4.54 -17.25 -11.46
CA ILE A 59 3.23 -16.78 -11.93
C ILE A 59 3.35 -15.77 -13.09
N GLU A 60 4.54 -15.50 -13.58
CA GLU A 60 4.85 -14.46 -14.58
C GLU A 60 3.96 -14.58 -15.83
N LYS A 61 3.73 -15.82 -16.28
CA LYS A 61 2.96 -16.13 -17.49
C LYS A 61 1.47 -16.34 -17.24
N LYS A 62 1.03 -16.33 -15.97
CA LYS A 62 -0.39 -16.44 -15.62
C LYS A 62 -1.15 -15.16 -15.94
N PHE A 63 -2.48 -15.27 -16.03
CA PHE A 63 -3.38 -14.16 -16.20
C PHE A 63 -4.07 -13.80 -14.87
N PRO A 64 -4.56 -12.57 -14.68
CA PRO A 64 -5.24 -12.15 -13.45
C PRO A 64 -6.37 -13.09 -12.99
N ARG A 65 -7.13 -13.66 -13.92
CA ARG A 65 -8.23 -14.60 -13.66
C ARG A 65 -7.80 -15.90 -12.95
N GLU A 66 -6.50 -16.23 -13.01
CA GLU A 66 -5.94 -17.45 -12.40
C GLU A 66 -5.45 -17.21 -10.97
N LEU A 67 -5.56 -15.96 -10.46
CA LEU A 67 -5.07 -15.54 -9.16
C LEU A 67 -6.22 -15.29 -8.19
N SER A 68 -5.97 -15.54 -6.89
CA SER A 68 -6.87 -15.09 -5.83
C SER A 68 -6.88 -13.55 -5.69
N GLY A 69 -7.88 -12.98 -5.01
CA GLY A 69 -7.95 -11.54 -4.76
C GLY A 69 -6.69 -10.97 -4.10
N GLY A 70 -6.20 -11.65 -3.04
CA GLY A 70 -4.98 -11.24 -2.36
C GLY A 70 -3.73 -11.35 -3.23
N MET A 71 -3.64 -12.34 -4.12
CA MET A 71 -2.54 -12.43 -5.09
C MET A 71 -2.61 -11.27 -6.09
N ARG A 72 -3.80 -10.93 -6.60
CA ARG A 72 -3.96 -9.78 -7.51
C ARG A 72 -3.55 -8.46 -6.86
N GLN A 73 -3.91 -8.24 -5.59
CA GLN A 73 -3.49 -7.05 -4.84
C GLN A 73 -1.95 -6.96 -4.69
N ARG A 74 -1.29 -8.08 -4.41
CA ARG A 74 0.20 -8.14 -4.39
C ARG A 74 0.81 -7.83 -5.75
N VAL A 75 0.21 -8.30 -6.84
CA VAL A 75 0.66 -7.94 -8.20
C VAL A 75 0.44 -6.46 -8.48
N ALA A 76 -0.69 -5.88 -8.06
CA ALA A 76 -0.95 -4.44 -8.20
C ALA A 76 0.08 -3.60 -7.44
N LEU A 77 0.46 -4.03 -6.22
CA LEU A 77 1.54 -3.41 -5.46
C LEU A 77 2.88 -3.50 -6.21
N ALA A 78 3.26 -4.69 -6.69
CA ALA A 78 4.48 -4.88 -7.47
C ALA A 78 4.49 -4.00 -8.73
N ARG A 79 3.38 -3.91 -9.47
CA ARG A 79 3.24 -3.01 -10.62
C ARG A 79 3.45 -1.54 -10.25
N THR A 80 2.90 -1.12 -9.09
CA THR A 80 3.05 0.26 -8.62
C THR A 80 4.48 0.57 -8.22
N LEU A 81 5.17 -0.36 -7.58
CA LEU A 81 6.58 -0.22 -7.19
C LEU A 81 7.57 -0.33 -8.35
N ALA A 82 7.19 -0.99 -9.45
CA ALA A 82 8.08 -1.23 -10.58
C ALA A 82 8.67 0.05 -11.19
N VAL A 83 7.92 1.15 -11.17
CA VAL A 83 8.36 2.45 -11.69
C VAL A 83 9.20 3.24 -10.69
N ASP A 84 9.55 2.64 -9.56
CA ASP A 84 10.37 3.23 -8.49
C ASP A 84 9.84 4.60 -7.99
N PRO A 85 8.57 4.70 -7.56
CA PRO A 85 8.01 5.95 -7.11
C PRO A 85 8.64 6.41 -5.80
N LYS A 86 8.77 7.72 -5.60
CA LYS A 86 9.20 8.30 -4.32
C LYS A 86 8.08 8.30 -3.29
N ILE A 87 6.84 8.48 -3.74
CA ILE A 87 5.63 8.52 -2.90
C ILE A 87 4.63 7.50 -3.43
N LEU A 88 4.06 6.69 -2.53
CA LEU A 88 2.94 5.82 -2.82
C LEU A 88 1.65 6.41 -2.24
N LEU A 89 0.62 6.50 -3.07
CA LEU A 89 -0.75 6.74 -2.64
C LEU A 89 -1.48 5.39 -2.60
N LEU A 90 -1.94 5.01 -1.43
CA LEU A 90 -2.64 3.75 -1.16
C LEU A 90 -4.09 4.09 -0.79
N ASP A 91 -5.03 3.86 -1.69
CA ASP A 91 -6.44 4.22 -1.53
C ASP A 91 -7.26 2.97 -1.20
N GLU A 92 -7.56 2.79 0.08
CA GLU A 92 -8.26 1.63 0.65
C GLU A 92 -7.70 0.28 0.14
N PRO A 93 -6.39 0.06 0.15
CA PRO A 93 -5.76 -1.06 -0.58
C PRO A 93 -6.13 -2.44 -0.01
N PHE A 94 -6.72 -2.51 1.17
CA PHE A 94 -7.03 -3.77 1.87
C PHE A 94 -8.54 -4.05 1.98
N SER A 95 -9.40 -3.13 1.56
CA SER A 95 -10.85 -3.19 1.81
C SER A 95 -11.56 -4.36 1.13
N ALA A 96 -11.02 -4.88 0.02
CA ALA A 96 -11.60 -5.99 -0.75
C ALA A 96 -11.11 -7.39 -0.28
N LEU A 97 -10.36 -7.48 0.83
CA LEU A 97 -9.73 -8.70 1.29
C LEU A 97 -10.43 -9.28 2.53
N ASP A 98 -10.39 -10.61 2.67
CA ASP A 98 -10.70 -11.25 3.94
C ASP A 98 -9.69 -10.86 5.01
N TYR A 99 -10.08 -10.98 6.27
CA TYR A 99 -9.28 -10.49 7.42
C TYR A 99 -7.86 -11.06 7.47
N GLN A 100 -7.69 -12.38 7.21
CA GLN A 100 -6.35 -12.99 7.27
C GLN A 100 -5.46 -12.52 6.12
N SER A 101 -6.00 -12.44 4.91
CA SER A 101 -5.30 -11.92 3.74
C SER A 101 -4.91 -10.45 3.91
N LYS A 102 -5.79 -9.67 4.54
CA LYS A 102 -5.56 -8.27 4.88
C LYS A 102 -4.35 -8.11 5.79
N LEU A 103 -4.31 -8.78 6.96
CA LEU A 103 -3.20 -8.69 7.91
C LEU A 103 -1.85 -9.06 7.26
N LYS A 104 -1.82 -10.14 6.48
CA LYS A 104 -0.61 -10.57 5.77
C LYS A 104 -0.16 -9.54 4.73
N LEU A 105 -1.10 -8.87 4.06
CA LEU A 105 -0.77 -7.86 3.07
C LEU A 105 -0.31 -6.56 3.72
N GLU A 106 -0.88 -6.17 4.85
CA GLU A 106 -0.41 -5.02 5.63
C GLU A 106 1.04 -5.19 6.09
N ASP A 107 1.39 -6.37 6.67
CA ASP A 107 2.75 -6.70 7.07
C ASP A 107 3.71 -6.62 5.86
N LEU A 108 3.32 -7.21 4.73
CA LEU A 108 4.09 -7.18 3.49
C LEU A 108 4.31 -5.74 2.99
N VAL A 109 3.25 -4.94 2.91
CA VAL A 109 3.34 -3.54 2.45
C VAL A 109 4.24 -2.73 3.37
N SER A 110 4.07 -2.84 4.69
CA SER A 110 4.92 -2.15 5.67
C SER A 110 6.39 -2.53 5.51
N GLN A 111 6.68 -3.82 5.38
CA GLN A 111 8.04 -4.30 5.14
C GLN A 111 8.63 -3.71 3.85
N MET A 112 7.89 -3.76 2.75
CA MET A 112 8.35 -3.24 1.45
C MET A 112 8.59 -1.72 1.48
N LEU A 113 7.72 -0.95 2.15
CA LEU A 113 7.90 0.49 2.30
C LEU A 113 9.22 0.81 3.04
N LYS A 114 9.53 0.06 4.10
CA LYS A 114 10.78 0.19 4.87
C LYS A 114 12.00 -0.24 4.03
N GLU A 115 11.93 -1.40 3.39
CA GLU A 115 13.02 -1.97 2.59
C GLU A 115 13.39 -1.09 1.39
N PHE A 116 12.39 -0.55 0.69
CA PHE A 116 12.61 0.32 -0.46
C PHE A 116 12.73 1.81 -0.10
N GLY A 117 12.67 2.17 1.20
CA GLY A 117 12.78 3.56 1.66
C GLY A 117 11.72 4.48 1.07
N LYS A 118 10.46 4.02 0.98
CA LYS A 118 9.38 4.77 0.36
C LYS A 118 8.52 5.51 1.38
N THR A 119 8.04 6.69 0.99
CA THR A 119 6.99 7.40 1.72
C THR A 119 5.63 6.98 1.18
N ALA A 120 4.68 6.69 2.07
CA ALA A 120 3.32 6.34 1.67
C ALA A 120 2.29 7.27 2.30
N ILE A 121 1.20 7.50 1.58
CA ILE A 121 -0.02 8.11 2.09
C ILE A 121 -1.10 7.04 1.97
N LEU A 122 -1.59 6.57 3.11
CA LEU A 122 -2.66 5.58 3.21
C LEU A 122 -3.98 6.31 3.45
N VAL A 123 -4.94 6.10 2.56
CA VAL A 123 -6.33 6.50 2.76
C VAL A 123 -7.11 5.26 3.18
N THR A 124 -7.73 5.33 4.34
CA THR A 124 -8.53 4.22 4.89
C THR A 124 -9.63 4.75 5.81
N HIS A 125 -10.71 4.00 5.94
CA HIS A 125 -11.74 4.20 6.96
C HIS A 125 -11.56 3.26 8.16
N ASP A 126 -10.54 2.41 8.17
CA ASP A 126 -10.23 1.49 9.26
C ASP A 126 -9.16 2.10 10.19
N ILE A 127 -9.57 2.44 11.42
CA ILE A 127 -8.68 2.99 12.44
C ILE A 127 -7.53 2.04 12.73
N GLY A 128 -7.79 0.73 12.70
CA GLY A 128 -6.78 -0.29 12.97
C GLY A 128 -5.67 -0.32 11.93
N GLU A 129 -6.00 -0.16 10.65
CA GLU A 129 -5.03 0.01 9.57
C GLU A 129 -4.21 1.28 9.77
N ALA A 130 -4.90 2.41 10.03
CA ALA A 130 -4.25 3.69 10.22
C ALA A 130 -3.20 3.63 11.33
N ILE A 131 -3.52 3.02 12.49
CA ILE A 131 -2.58 2.91 13.61
C ILE A 131 -1.42 1.96 13.29
N ALA A 132 -1.73 0.81 12.68
CA ALA A 132 -0.74 -0.25 12.50
C ALA A 132 0.28 0.07 11.39
N MET A 133 -0.06 0.95 10.45
CA MET A 133 0.73 1.16 9.23
C MET A 133 1.30 2.56 9.05
N SER A 134 1.00 3.51 9.95
CA SER A 134 1.45 4.89 9.74
C SER A 134 2.23 5.44 10.91
N ASP A 135 3.02 6.48 10.64
CA ASP A 135 3.74 7.26 11.65
C ASP A 135 2.84 8.36 12.23
N ARG A 136 1.89 8.83 11.42
CA ARG A 136 0.99 9.94 11.74
C ARG A 136 -0.36 9.76 11.07
N ILE A 137 -1.42 10.05 11.81
CA ILE A 137 -2.80 9.89 11.35
C ILE A 137 -3.46 11.27 11.25
N LEU A 138 -4.07 11.54 10.11
CA LEU A 138 -4.83 12.76 9.85
C LEU A 138 -6.31 12.42 9.82
N LEU A 139 -7.08 12.87 10.81
CA LEU A 139 -8.53 12.70 10.86
C LEU A 139 -9.21 13.88 10.16
N PHE A 140 -10.08 13.57 9.22
CA PHE A 140 -10.86 14.57 8.50
C PHE A 140 -12.32 14.58 8.97
N SER A 141 -12.91 15.78 9.05
CA SER A 141 -14.33 15.93 9.32
C SER A 141 -15.19 15.46 8.13
N PRO A 142 -16.48 15.14 8.37
CA PRO A 142 -17.43 14.93 7.29
C PRO A 142 -17.63 16.23 6.47
N ARG A 143 -18.59 16.25 5.58
CA ARG A 143 -18.80 17.31 4.58
C ARG A 143 -18.97 18.72 5.17
N PRO A 144 -18.14 19.73 4.77
CA PRO A 144 -16.98 19.60 3.88
C PRO A 144 -15.79 18.99 4.60
N GLY A 145 -15.03 18.09 3.92
CA GLY A 145 -13.84 17.47 4.49
C GLY A 145 -12.77 18.51 4.84
N LYS A 146 -12.49 18.67 6.13
CA LYS A 146 -11.43 19.51 6.67
C LYS A 146 -10.57 18.70 7.62
N LEU A 147 -9.27 18.99 7.69
CA LEU A 147 -8.42 18.40 8.71
C LEU A 147 -8.97 18.78 10.08
N TYR A 148 -9.43 17.78 10.81
CA TYR A 148 -10.01 17.95 12.14
C TYR A 148 -8.96 17.80 13.22
N LYS A 149 -8.20 16.68 13.18
CA LYS A 149 -7.19 16.37 14.18
C LYS A 149 -6.05 15.55 13.61
N THR A 150 -4.87 15.70 14.21
CA THR A 150 -3.69 14.90 13.89
C THR A 150 -3.29 14.09 15.13
N PHE A 151 -2.93 12.82 14.92
CA PHE A 151 -2.41 11.94 15.97
C PHE A 151 -1.03 11.43 15.53
N GLU A 152 -0.07 11.49 16.46
CA GLU A 152 1.21 10.82 16.31
C GLU A 152 1.09 9.38 16.81
N VAL A 153 1.54 8.43 16.01
CA VAL A 153 1.60 7.03 16.44
C VAL A 153 2.80 6.87 17.39
N PRO A 154 2.63 6.23 18.56
CA PRO A 154 3.70 5.99 19.51
C PRO A 154 4.90 5.28 18.88
N GLU A 155 6.12 5.69 19.25
CA GLU A 155 7.36 5.18 18.64
C GLU A 155 7.51 3.67 18.84
N GLU A 156 7.06 3.13 19.98
CA GLU A 156 7.07 1.70 20.25
C GLU A 156 6.21 0.90 19.26
N LEU A 157 5.15 1.49 18.68
CA LEU A 157 4.33 0.83 17.65
C LEU A 157 4.98 0.88 16.27
N LYS A 158 5.69 1.97 15.93
CA LYS A 158 6.34 2.14 14.63
C LYS A 158 7.44 1.11 14.38
N GLN A 159 8.03 0.57 15.46
CA GLN A 159 9.10 -0.45 15.36
C GLN A 159 8.56 -1.87 15.14
N LEU A 160 7.26 -2.08 15.38
CA LEU A 160 6.61 -3.39 15.25
C LEU A 160 6.10 -3.62 13.81
N THR A 161 5.82 -4.89 13.50
CA THR A 161 5.00 -5.19 12.31
C THR A 161 3.55 -4.77 12.57
N PRO A 162 2.74 -4.49 11.53
CA PRO A 162 1.31 -4.19 11.68
C PRO A 162 0.55 -5.22 12.52
N PHE A 163 0.88 -6.50 12.36
CA PHE A 163 0.28 -7.57 13.15
C PHE A 163 0.65 -7.47 14.64
N GLU A 164 1.94 -7.31 14.95
CA GLU A 164 2.43 -7.18 16.34
C GLU A 164 1.90 -5.91 17.01
N ALA A 165 1.85 -4.79 16.29
CA ALA A 165 1.34 -3.53 16.82
C ALA A 165 -0.08 -3.66 17.40
N ARG A 166 -0.94 -4.49 16.78
CA ARG A 166 -2.32 -4.71 17.23
C ARG A 166 -2.43 -5.38 18.60
N THR A 167 -1.39 -6.07 19.05
CA THR A 167 -1.36 -6.74 20.36
C THR A 167 -0.78 -5.86 21.46
N HIS A 168 -0.24 -4.70 21.13
CA HIS A 168 0.40 -3.79 22.08
C HIS A 168 -0.62 -2.92 22.81
N SER A 169 -0.39 -2.63 24.10
CA SER A 169 -1.31 -1.82 24.91
C SER A 169 -1.51 -0.40 24.38
N SER A 170 -0.45 0.23 23.87
CA SER A 170 -0.52 1.58 23.28
C SER A 170 -1.43 1.63 22.03
N TYR A 171 -1.54 0.53 21.29
CA TYR A 171 -2.48 0.42 20.16
C TYR A 171 -3.93 0.59 20.62
N SER A 172 -4.35 -0.17 21.63
CA SER A 172 -5.72 -0.11 22.15
C SER A 172 -6.05 1.28 22.71
N THR A 173 -5.09 1.91 23.37
CA THR A 173 -5.24 3.27 23.91
C THR A 173 -5.44 4.30 22.80
N LEU A 174 -4.61 4.24 21.76
CA LEU A 174 -4.70 5.14 20.61
C LEU A 174 -5.99 4.90 19.81
N PHE A 175 -6.36 3.62 19.62
CA PHE A 175 -7.62 3.24 18.97
C PHE A 175 -8.83 3.87 19.66
N GLN A 176 -8.95 3.72 20.98
CA GLN A 176 -10.04 4.30 21.75
C GLN A 176 -10.06 5.84 21.67
N THR A 177 -8.87 6.45 21.63
CA THR A 177 -8.75 7.91 21.52
C THR A 177 -9.27 8.40 20.17
N ILE A 178 -8.85 7.76 19.07
CA ILE A 178 -9.30 8.11 17.72
C ILE A 178 -10.79 7.83 17.55
N TRP A 179 -11.27 6.69 18.06
CA TRP A 179 -12.68 6.31 18.01
C TRP A 179 -13.59 7.36 18.64
N LYS A 180 -13.26 7.84 19.84
CA LYS A 180 -14.02 8.89 20.54
C LYS A 180 -14.09 10.20 19.74
N GLU A 181 -12.98 10.60 19.10
CA GLU A 181 -12.96 11.79 18.25
C GLU A 181 -13.83 11.59 17.00
N LEU A 182 -13.82 10.41 16.42
CA LEU A 182 -14.62 10.08 15.25
C LEU A 182 -16.12 10.08 15.57
N GLU A 183 -16.53 9.47 16.70
CA GLU A 183 -17.92 9.52 17.19
C GLU A 183 -18.40 10.97 17.45
N SER A 184 -17.51 11.86 17.85
CA SER A 184 -17.86 13.26 18.09
C SER A 184 -18.12 14.06 16.81
N LEU A 185 -17.78 13.48 15.62
CA LEU A 185 -17.97 14.11 14.30
C LEU A 185 -19.27 13.67 13.59
N GLU A 186 -19.95 12.64 14.10
CA GLU A 186 -21.25 12.18 13.59
C GLU A 186 -22.40 13.03 14.15
#